data_ee3ccc10b012e9de7cc8773ad1032ec6
#
_entry.id   ee3ccc10b012e9de7cc8773ad1032ec6
#
_cell.length_a   1.000
_cell.length_b   1.000
_cell.length_c   1.000
_cell.angle_alpha   90.00
_cell.angle_beta   90.00
_cell.angle_gamma   90.00
#
_symmetry.space_group_name_H-M   'P 1'
#
loop_
_entity.id
_entity.type
_entity.pdbx_description
1 polymer ?
#
loop_
_entity_poly.entity_id
_entity_poly.type
_entity_poly.pdbx_seq_one_letter_code
_entity_poly.pdbx_strand_id
1 'polypeptide(L)'
;MLRQLLKKNRSFRSFDPSVKISKEELLDMIDCTRLCPSSANLQSLKYIPVFEDNEVKKVFSATKWAGYLSNMEIPPKGHEPTAFIIILNDKNIAPNTTPFFKDTGICAHTILLRACEMGYNGCMIGSFDKDIIKNELKVSDNLEITLVIALGKGDEEIVICDAEESIKYYRENSKHYVPKRSINEITVK
;
A
#
# COMPACT_ATOMS: atom_id res chain seq x y z
N MET A 1 17.30 -14.47 2.79
CA MET A 1 15.85 -14.50 3.05
C MET A 1 15.25 -13.08 3.03
N LEU A 2 15.40 -12.20 4.04
CA LEU A 2 14.79 -10.85 4.08
C LEU A 2 15.12 -9.96 2.87
N ARG A 3 16.42 -9.85 2.48
CA ARG A 3 16.83 -9.03 1.32
C ARG A 3 16.16 -9.46 0.01
N GLN A 4 15.89 -10.74 -0.18
CA GLN A 4 15.18 -11.26 -1.35
C GLN A 4 13.71 -10.81 -1.34
N LEU A 5 13.05 -10.89 -0.17
CA LEU A 5 11.68 -10.43 0.00
C LEU A 5 11.57 -8.93 -0.26
N LEU A 6 12.50 -8.12 0.29
CA LEU A 6 12.57 -6.68 0.05
C LEU A 6 12.77 -6.31 -1.43
N LYS A 7 13.50 -7.13 -2.20
CA LYS A 7 13.63 -6.92 -3.66
C LYS A 7 12.33 -7.20 -4.40
N LYS A 8 11.56 -8.18 -3.97
CA LYS A 8 10.28 -8.58 -4.59
C LYS A 8 9.15 -7.64 -4.18
N ASN A 9 9.14 -7.14 -2.94
CA ASN A 9 8.13 -6.22 -2.45
C ASN A 9 8.34 -4.82 -3.07
N ARG A 10 7.60 -4.55 -4.16
CA ARG A 10 7.61 -3.28 -4.90
C ARG A 10 6.22 -2.67 -4.94
N SER A 11 6.14 -1.39 -5.27
CA SER A 11 4.86 -0.71 -5.48
C SER A 11 4.28 -1.09 -6.84
N PHE A 12 3.49 -2.16 -6.87
CA PHE A 12 2.79 -2.61 -8.06
C PHE A 12 1.57 -1.74 -8.35
N ARG A 13 1.35 -1.47 -9.63
CA ARG A 13 0.27 -0.61 -10.12
C ARG A 13 -0.40 -1.21 -11.37
N SER A 14 -0.29 -2.52 -11.53
CA SER A 14 -0.99 -3.34 -12.52
C SER A 14 -1.16 -4.72 -11.91
N PHE A 15 -2.35 -5.29 -11.99
CA PHE A 15 -2.72 -6.52 -11.30
C PHE A 15 -3.51 -7.45 -12.21
N ASP A 16 -3.33 -8.76 -12.06
CA ASP A 16 -4.11 -9.79 -12.71
C ASP A 16 -5.53 -9.83 -12.09
N PRO A 17 -6.57 -9.45 -12.83
CA PRO A 17 -7.95 -9.38 -12.31
C PRO A 17 -8.55 -10.77 -12.01
N SER A 18 -7.96 -11.84 -12.58
CA SER A 18 -8.42 -13.21 -12.39
C SER A 18 -8.08 -13.78 -11.00
N VAL A 19 -7.09 -13.17 -10.31
CA VAL A 19 -6.61 -13.62 -9.01
C VAL A 19 -7.23 -12.75 -7.91
N LYS A 20 -8.16 -13.33 -7.17
CA LYS A 20 -8.81 -12.67 -6.02
C LYS A 20 -8.09 -13.01 -4.72
N ILE A 21 -8.11 -12.08 -3.79
CA ILE A 21 -7.59 -12.27 -2.42
C ILE A 21 -8.79 -12.48 -1.51
N SER A 22 -8.79 -13.57 -0.75
CA SER A 22 -9.86 -13.90 0.18
C SER A 22 -9.80 -13.01 1.45
N LYS A 23 -10.91 -12.98 2.18
CA LYS A 23 -10.98 -12.31 3.48
C LYS A 23 -9.97 -12.88 4.47
N GLU A 24 -9.83 -14.19 4.49
CA GLU A 24 -8.92 -14.91 5.37
C GLU A 24 -7.46 -14.54 5.11
N GLU A 25 -7.07 -14.41 3.84
CA GLU A 25 -5.74 -13.96 3.45
C GLU A 25 -5.47 -12.50 3.84
N LEU A 26 -6.46 -11.61 3.69
CA LEU A 26 -6.33 -10.22 4.15
C LEU A 26 -6.22 -10.15 5.68
N LEU A 27 -6.97 -10.98 6.41
CA LEU A 27 -6.88 -11.04 7.87
C LEU A 27 -5.53 -11.61 8.33
N ASP A 28 -4.94 -12.56 7.63
CA ASP A 28 -3.59 -13.07 7.91
C ASP A 28 -2.53 -11.98 7.71
N MET A 29 -2.63 -11.16 6.65
CA MET A 29 -1.76 -10.01 6.45
C MET A 29 -1.90 -8.97 7.58
N ILE A 30 -3.13 -8.71 8.03
CA ILE A 30 -3.43 -7.80 9.14
C ILE A 30 -2.90 -8.37 10.47
N ASP A 31 -3.03 -9.66 10.72
CA ASP A 31 -2.55 -10.29 11.96
C ASP A 31 -1.05 -10.10 12.17
N CYS A 32 -0.26 -10.09 11.10
CA CYS A 32 1.17 -9.78 11.16
C CYS A 32 1.46 -8.39 11.77
N THR A 33 0.53 -7.43 11.66
CA THR A 33 0.71 -6.09 12.25
C THR A 33 0.69 -6.09 13.77
N ARG A 34 0.07 -7.10 14.40
CA ARG A 34 0.10 -7.26 15.87
C ARG A 34 1.49 -7.51 16.43
N LEU A 35 2.40 -7.97 15.57
CA LEU A 35 3.80 -8.22 15.91
C LEU A 35 4.69 -7.00 15.70
N CYS A 36 4.15 -5.91 15.17
CA CYS A 36 4.88 -4.67 14.94
C CYS A 36 5.02 -3.85 16.23
N PRO A 37 6.13 -3.11 16.39
CA PRO A 37 6.22 -2.11 17.43
C PRO A 37 5.20 -1.00 17.20
N SER A 38 4.66 -0.43 18.28
CA SER A 38 3.78 0.72 18.27
C SER A 38 4.27 1.77 19.25
N SER A 39 4.09 3.04 18.92
CA SER A 39 4.47 4.17 19.76
C SER A 39 3.79 4.06 21.13
N ALA A 40 4.60 4.05 22.20
CA ALA A 40 4.17 3.80 23.58
C ALA A 40 3.32 2.51 23.75
N ASN A 41 3.40 1.58 22.82
CA ASN A 41 2.59 0.36 22.74
C ASN A 41 1.08 0.63 22.77
N LEU A 42 0.63 1.78 22.26
CA LEU A 42 -0.79 2.18 22.27
C LEU A 42 -1.65 1.37 21.30
N GLN A 43 -1.07 0.83 20.25
CA GLN A 43 -1.76 -0.05 19.27
C GLN A 43 -3.07 0.57 18.75
N SER A 44 -3.01 1.87 18.40
CA SER A 44 -4.18 2.67 18.02
C SER A 44 -4.68 2.38 16.60
N LEU A 45 -3.93 1.62 15.80
CA LEU A 45 -4.30 1.34 14.42
C LEU A 45 -5.41 0.29 14.33
N LYS A 46 -6.33 0.54 13.40
CA LYS A 46 -7.44 -0.35 13.02
C LYS A 46 -7.37 -0.60 11.51
N TYR A 47 -8.01 -1.67 11.05
CA TYR A 47 -7.91 -2.08 9.66
C TYR A 47 -9.28 -2.49 9.12
N ILE A 48 -9.58 -2.10 7.88
CA ILE A 48 -10.74 -2.59 7.15
C ILE A 48 -10.23 -3.37 5.94
N PRO A 49 -10.41 -4.71 5.90
CA PRO A 49 -10.18 -5.49 4.69
C PRO A 49 -11.33 -5.24 3.71
N VAL A 50 -10.99 -4.93 2.46
CA VAL A 50 -11.94 -4.66 1.36
C VAL A 50 -11.66 -5.67 0.25
N PHE A 51 -12.63 -6.56 -0.03
CA PHE A 51 -12.49 -7.66 -0.97
C PHE A 51 -13.74 -7.91 -1.81
N GLU A 52 -14.88 -7.37 -1.41
CA GLU A 52 -16.11 -7.44 -2.19
C GLU A 52 -16.01 -6.53 -3.42
N ASP A 53 -16.32 -7.04 -4.60
CA ASP A 53 -16.12 -6.35 -5.88
C ASP A 53 -16.70 -4.92 -5.93
N ASN A 54 -17.87 -4.71 -5.32
CA ASN A 54 -18.50 -3.40 -5.28
C ASN A 54 -17.73 -2.41 -4.39
N GLU A 55 -17.26 -2.86 -3.22
CA GLU A 55 -16.46 -2.04 -2.31
C GLU A 55 -15.08 -1.74 -2.91
N VAL A 56 -14.44 -2.74 -3.52
CA VAL A 56 -13.16 -2.59 -4.22
C VAL A 56 -13.26 -1.50 -5.29
N LYS A 57 -14.30 -1.53 -6.14
CA LYS A 57 -14.52 -0.50 -7.18
C LYS A 57 -14.70 0.90 -6.59
N LYS A 58 -15.44 1.03 -5.50
CA LYS A 58 -15.68 2.31 -4.82
C LYS A 58 -14.40 2.87 -4.20
N VAL A 59 -13.65 2.04 -3.48
CA VAL A 59 -12.35 2.44 -2.92
C VAL A 59 -11.37 2.80 -4.04
N PHE A 60 -11.31 2.00 -5.11
CA PHE A 60 -10.47 2.30 -6.27
C PHE A 60 -10.79 3.67 -6.87
N SER A 61 -12.06 4.00 -7.08
CA SER A 61 -12.48 5.29 -7.65
C SER A 61 -12.09 6.49 -6.79
N ALA A 62 -11.88 6.29 -5.49
CA ALA A 62 -11.45 7.31 -4.55
C ALA A 62 -9.91 7.47 -4.47
N THR A 63 -9.13 6.66 -5.20
CA THR A 63 -7.66 6.67 -5.14
C THR A 63 -7.04 7.38 -6.33
N LYS A 64 -5.86 8.01 -6.12
CA LYS A 64 -5.05 8.62 -7.17
C LYS A 64 -3.69 7.93 -7.27
N TRP A 65 -3.24 7.67 -8.50
CA TRP A 65 -2.12 6.79 -8.77
C TRP A 65 -0.95 7.52 -9.47
N ALA A 66 0.27 7.06 -9.16
CA ALA A 66 1.49 7.29 -9.94
C ALA A 66 1.70 8.73 -10.45
N GLY A 67 1.79 9.73 -9.54
CA GLY A 67 1.88 11.15 -9.91
C GLY A 67 2.95 11.53 -10.95
N TYR A 68 4.06 10.78 -11.04
CA TYR A 68 5.10 11.01 -12.08
C TYR A 68 4.73 10.41 -13.46
N LEU A 69 3.65 9.63 -13.55
CA LEU A 69 3.17 8.99 -14.79
C LEU A 69 1.78 9.52 -15.16
N SER A 70 1.53 10.80 -14.91
CA SER A 70 0.22 11.45 -15.10
C SER A 70 -0.28 11.45 -16.55
N ASN A 71 0.57 11.15 -17.51
CA ASN A 71 0.27 10.98 -18.94
C ASN A 71 -0.13 9.54 -19.33
N MET A 72 -0.19 8.63 -18.35
CA MET A 72 -0.55 7.23 -18.54
C MET A 72 -1.75 6.87 -17.67
N GLU A 73 -2.61 5.95 -18.15
CA GLU A 73 -3.65 5.33 -17.34
C GLU A 73 -3.02 4.30 -16.39
N ILE A 74 -3.01 4.59 -15.09
CA ILE A 74 -2.40 3.76 -14.05
C ILE A 74 -3.38 3.58 -12.88
N PRO A 75 -3.78 2.35 -12.54
CA PRO A 75 -3.56 1.07 -13.26
C PRO A 75 -4.14 1.09 -14.67
N PRO A 76 -3.64 0.26 -15.61
CA PRO A 76 -4.29 0.09 -16.89
C PRO A 76 -5.72 -0.45 -16.70
N LYS A 77 -6.63 -0.07 -17.57
CA LYS A 77 -8.03 -0.55 -17.53
C LYS A 77 -8.09 -2.08 -17.56
N GLY A 78 -8.83 -2.65 -16.62
CA GLY A 78 -8.94 -4.10 -16.44
C GLY A 78 -7.81 -4.73 -15.61
N HIS A 79 -6.85 -3.92 -15.16
CA HIS A 79 -5.73 -4.35 -14.31
C HIS A 79 -5.73 -3.62 -12.95
N GLU A 80 -6.92 -3.27 -12.46
CA GLU A 80 -7.11 -2.64 -11.16
C GLU A 80 -6.82 -3.63 -10.02
N PRO A 81 -6.53 -3.14 -8.79
CA PRO A 81 -6.36 -4.01 -7.62
C PRO A 81 -7.60 -4.84 -7.35
N THR A 82 -7.42 -6.04 -6.83
CA THR A 82 -8.53 -6.95 -6.49
C THR A 82 -8.93 -6.91 -5.02
N ALA A 83 -8.15 -6.22 -4.19
CA ALA A 83 -8.47 -5.99 -2.78
C ALA A 83 -7.79 -4.72 -2.25
N PHE A 84 -8.25 -4.23 -1.09
CA PHE A 84 -7.59 -3.16 -0.33
C PHE A 84 -7.56 -3.50 1.17
N ILE A 85 -6.61 -2.90 1.87
CA ILE A 85 -6.63 -2.76 3.33
C ILE A 85 -6.57 -1.27 3.63
N ILE A 86 -7.58 -0.76 4.35
CA ILE A 86 -7.61 0.62 4.82
C ILE A 86 -7.03 0.65 6.22
N ILE A 87 -6.00 1.45 6.45
CA ILE A 87 -5.41 1.68 7.77
C ILE A 87 -6.02 2.93 8.38
N LEU A 88 -6.50 2.80 9.62
CA LEU A 88 -7.13 3.88 10.37
C LEU A 88 -6.44 4.06 11.72
N ASN A 89 -6.48 5.27 12.25
CA ASN A 89 -6.13 5.56 13.64
C ASN A 89 -7.40 5.73 14.47
N ASP A 90 -7.49 5.05 15.60
CA ASP A 90 -8.58 5.22 16.57
C ASP A 90 -8.27 6.42 17.49
N LYS A 91 -8.99 7.52 17.29
CA LYS A 91 -8.83 8.76 18.05
C LYS A 91 -9.23 8.64 19.52
N ASN A 92 -9.99 7.61 19.89
CA ASN A 92 -10.28 7.32 21.31
C ASN A 92 -9.04 6.81 22.04
N ILE A 93 -8.11 6.15 21.32
CA ILE A 93 -6.83 5.64 21.86
C ILE A 93 -5.74 6.70 21.66
N ALA A 94 -5.66 7.28 20.49
CA ALA A 94 -4.66 8.27 20.09
C ALA A 94 -5.34 9.49 19.42
N PRO A 95 -5.75 10.49 20.21
CA PRO A 95 -6.51 11.66 19.70
C PRO A 95 -5.78 12.45 18.62
N ASN A 96 -4.43 12.51 18.71
CA ASN A 96 -3.59 13.13 17.70
C ASN A 96 -2.97 12.07 16.80
N THR A 97 -3.42 11.99 15.55
CA THR A 97 -2.98 10.98 14.57
C THR A 97 -1.54 11.20 14.10
N THR A 98 -1.08 12.46 14.03
CA THR A 98 0.22 12.81 13.44
C THR A 98 1.42 12.03 14.00
N PRO A 99 1.59 11.84 15.34
CA PRO A 99 2.70 11.07 15.88
C PRO A 99 2.70 9.60 15.45
N PHE A 100 1.53 9.06 15.07
CA PHE A 100 1.32 7.65 14.72
C PHE A 100 1.49 7.33 13.22
N PHE A 101 1.83 8.31 12.38
CA PHE A 101 2.20 8.03 10.99
C PHE A 101 3.40 7.09 10.86
N LYS A 102 4.30 7.06 11.86
CA LYS A 102 5.40 6.07 11.91
C LYS A 102 4.85 4.66 12.03
N ASP A 103 3.91 4.44 12.96
CA ASP A 103 3.26 3.15 13.18
C ASP A 103 2.51 2.70 11.91
N THR A 104 1.79 3.63 11.25
CA THR A 104 1.14 3.38 9.98
C THR A 104 2.11 2.86 8.92
N GLY A 105 3.28 3.51 8.77
CA GLY A 105 4.30 3.09 7.83
C GLY A 105 4.89 1.71 8.13
N ILE A 106 5.14 1.42 9.41
CA ILE A 106 5.65 0.11 9.88
C ILE A 106 4.65 -0.99 9.55
N CYS A 107 3.38 -0.81 9.95
CA CYS A 107 2.33 -1.80 9.71
C CYS A 107 2.02 -1.98 8.23
N ALA A 108 1.97 -0.89 7.45
CA ALA A 108 1.76 -0.95 6.00
C ALA A 108 2.88 -1.74 5.30
N HIS A 109 4.14 -1.52 5.70
CA HIS A 109 5.26 -2.27 5.13
C HIS A 109 5.19 -3.76 5.49
N THR A 110 4.80 -4.09 6.73
CA THR A 110 4.62 -5.46 7.21
C THR A 110 3.52 -6.18 6.43
N ILE A 111 2.36 -5.54 6.21
CA ILE A 111 1.27 -6.06 5.38
C ILE A 111 1.79 -6.40 3.97
N LEU A 112 2.51 -5.48 3.33
CA LEU A 112 3.05 -5.68 1.98
C LEU A 112 4.13 -6.76 1.92
N LEU A 113 4.96 -6.92 2.96
CA LEU A 113 5.92 -8.02 3.05
C LEU A 113 5.21 -9.36 3.16
N ARG A 114 4.14 -9.45 3.99
CA ARG A 114 3.35 -10.67 4.11
C ARG A 114 2.62 -11.00 2.81
N ALA A 115 2.00 -10.01 2.17
CA ALA A 115 1.41 -10.17 0.84
C ALA A 115 2.42 -10.73 -0.17
N CYS A 116 3.65 -10.17 -0.20
CA CYS A 116 4.72 -10.63 -1.08
C CYS A 116 5.16 -12.06 -0.78
N GLU A 117 5.22 -12.47 0.48
CA GLU A 117 5.53 -13.83 0.90
C GLU A 117 4.45 -14.82 0.43
N MET A 118 3.18 -14.42 0.48
CA MET A 118 2.03 -15.20 -0.03
C MET A 118 1.92 -15.22 -1.56
N GLY A 119 2.79 -14.47 -2.26
CA GLY A 119 2.80 -14.39 -3.73
C GLY A 119 1.90 -13.30 -4.31
N TYR A 120 1.36 -12.41 -3.47
CA TYR A 120 0.65 -11.20 -3.85
C TYR A 120 1.59 -9.99 -3.91
N ASN A 121 1.06 -8.87 -4.37
CA ASN A 121 1.79 -7.61 -4.49
C ASN A 121 0.86 -6.46 -4.11
N GLY A 122 1.42 -5.28 -3.90
CA GLY A 122 0.59 -4.14 -3.56
C GLY A 122 1.29 -2.80 -3.68
N CYS A 123 0.55 -1.75 -3.32
CA CYS A 123 1.04 -0.38 -3.32
C CYS A 123 0.42 0.42 -2.17
N MET A 124 1.25 1.18 -1.47
CA MET A 124 0.76 2.21 -0.52
C MET A 124 0.24 3.41 -1.31
N ILE A 125 -0.96 3.85 -1.01
CA ILE A 125 -1.61 5.00 -1.65
C ILE A 125 -1.88 6.05 -0.58
N GLY A 126 -1.13 7.16 -0.64
CA GLY A 126 -1.32 8.31 0.25
C GLY A 126 -2.25 9.39 -0.32
N SER A 127 -2.56 9.31 -1.63
CA SER A 127 -3.46 10.26 -2.29
C SER A 127 -4.80 9.60 -2.57
N PHE A 128 -5.80 9.93 -1.76
CA PHE A 128 -7.15 9.39 -1.84
C PHE A 128 -8.17 10.38 -1.28
N ASP A 129 -9.43 10.22 -1.69
CA ASP A 129 -10.55 10.98 -1.14
C ASP A 129 -11.07 10.28 0.13
N LYS A 130 -10.79 10.90 1.29
CA LYS A 130 -11.18 10.36 2.61
C LYS A 130 -12.68 10.28 2.79
N ASP A 131 -13.42 11.29 2.29
CA ASP A 131 -14.86 11.39 2.51
C ASP A 131 -15.61 10.32 1.72
N ILE A 132 -15.19 10.07 0.49
CA ILE A 132 -15.76 8.99 -0.32
C ILE A 132 -15.53 7.65 0.39
N ILE A 133 -14.30 7.32 0.78
CA ILE A 133 -14.00 6.04 1.44
C ILE A 133 -14.77 5.92 2.76
N LYS A 134 -14.80 7.00 3.56
CA LYS A 134 -15.50 7.03 4.84
C LYS A 134 -16.99 6.74 4.69
N ASN A 135 -17.64 7.37 3.72
CA ASN A 135 -19.05 7.18 3.45
C ASN A 135 -19.35 5.77 2.91
N GLU A 136 -18.56 5.29 1.95
CA GLU A 136 -18.80 3.99 1.31
C GLU A 136 -18.58 2.81 2.28
N LEU A 137 -17.58 2.89 3.15
CA LEU A 137 -17.26 1.85 4.13
C LEU A 137 -17.91 2.10 5.49
N LYS A 138 -18.72 3.15 5.64
CA LYS A 138 -19.41 3.54 6.89
C LYS A 138 -18.46 3.65 8.08
N VAL A 139 -17.32 4.30 7.87
CA VAL A 139 -16.27 4.48 8.87
C VAL A 139 -16.75 5.43 9.97
N SER A 140 -16.67 5.00 11.23
CA SER A 140 -17.06 5.80 12.40
C SER A 140 -16.22 7.07 12.56
N ASP A 141 -16.77 8.11 13.17
CA ASP A 141 -16.14 9.44 13.29
C ASP A 141 -14.88 9.45 14.16
N ASN A 142 -14.77 8.51 15.09
CA ASN A 142 -13.56 8.32 15.91
C ASN A 142 -12.40 7.66 15.15
N LEU A 143 -12.62 7.14 13.94
CA LEU A 143 -11.59 6.51 13.14
C LEU A 143 -11.15 7.44 12.01
N GLU A 144 -9.85 7.71 11.95
CA GLU A 144 -9.25 8.53 10.90
C GLU A 144 -8.47 7.67 9.92
N ILE A 145 -8.82 7.74 8.62
CA ILE A 145 -8.11 7.02 7.57
C ILE A 145 -6.72 7.64 7.39
N THR A 146 -5.67 6.83 7.59
CA THR A 146 -4.27 7.26 7.50
C THR A 146 -3.60 6.81 6.22
N LEU A 147 -3.95 5.62 5.69
CA LEU A 147 -3.34 5.07 4.49
C LEU A 147 -4.26 4.04 3.84
N VAL A 148 -4.18 3.95 2.52
CA VAL A 148 -4.82 2.90 1.72
C VAL A 148 -3.74 1.98 1.15
N ILE A 149 -3.90 0.66 1.29
CA ILE A 149 -3.04 -0.34 0.67
C ILE A 149 -3.86 -1.04 -0.41
N ALA A 150 -3.43 -0.90 -1.66
CA ALA A 150 -3.96 -1.68 -2.77
C ALA A 150 -3.24 -3.01 -2.87
N LEU A 151 -3.97 -4.09 -3.14
CA LEU A 151 -3.48 -5.46 -3.18
C LEU A 151 -4.03 -6.23 -4.39
N GLY A 152 -3.27 -7.19 -4.86
CA GLY A 152 -3.62 -8.09 -5.95
C GLY A 152 -2.43 -8.94 -6.37
N LYS A 153 -2.60 -9.76 -7.39
CA LYS A 153 -1.49 -10.44 -8.06
C LYS A 153 -0.87 -9.48 -9.06
N GLY A 154 0.36 -8.99 -8.80
CA GLY A 154 1.04 -8.10 -9.73
C GLY A 154 1.36 -8.78 -11.06
N ASP A 155 1.13 -8.08 -12.15
CA ASP A 155 1.33 -8.54 -13.54
C ASP A 155 2.25 -7.61 -14.35
N GLU A 156 3.01 -6.75 -13.67
CA GLU A 156 4.02 -5.89 -14.29
C GLU A 156 5.45 -6.26 -13.86
N GLU A 157 6.42 -5.96 -14.71
CA GLU A 157 7.85 -6.11 -14.39
C GLU A 157 8.38 -4.81 -13.78
N ILE A 158 8.94 -4.90 -12.57
CA ILE A 158 9.54 -3.75 -11.87
C ILE A 158 11.04 -3.98 -11.73
N VAL A 159 11.83 -3.02 -12.24
CA VAL A 159 13.29 -3.04 -12.25
C VAL A 159 13.81 -1.99 -11.26
N ILE A 160 14.61 -2.45 -10.30
CA ILE A 160 15.39 -1.54 -9.44
C ILE A 160 16.69 -1.20 -10.19
N CYS A 161 16.98 0.07 -10.35
CA CYS A 161 18.23 0.56 -10.95
C CYS A 161 18.88 1.61 -10.04
N ASP A 162 20.14 1.93 -10.29
CA ASP A 162 20.81 3.02 -9.61
C ASP A 162 20.29 4.37 -10.13
N ALA A 163 20.21 5.36 -9.23
CA ALA A 163 19.84 6.70 -9.59
C ALA A 163 21.09 7.40 -10.18
N GLU A 164 20.97 7.91 -11.40
CA GLU A 164 22.00 8.73 -12.04
C GLU A 164 21.63 10.21 -11.90
N GLU A 165 20.88 10.77 -12.87
CA GLU A 165 20.48 12.17 -12.86
C GLU A 165 19.15 12.40 -12.12
N SER A 166 18.28 11.39 -12.03
CA SER A 166 16.93 11.51 -11.46
C SER A 166 16.53 10.30 -10.62
N ILE A 167 15.79 10.58 -9.54
CA ILE A 167 15.13 9.56 -8.72
C ILE A 167 13.71 9.26 -9.17
N LYS A 168 13.20 9.95 -10.21
CA LYS A 168 11.83 9.76 -10.69
C LYS A 168 11.69 8.39 -11.34
N TYR A 169 10.71 7.61 -10.88
CA TYR A 169 10.38 6.35 -11.54
C TYR A 169 9.76 6.63 -12.93
N TYR A 170 10.01 5.72 -13.87
CA TYR A 170 9.54 5.84 -15.26
C TYR A 170 9.18 4.47 -15.83
N ARG A 171 8.50 4.47 -16.97
CA ARG A 171 8.20 3.25 -17.75
C ARG A 171 8.86 3.30 -19.10
N GLU A 172 9.51 2.22 -19.47
CA GLU A 172 10.15 2.00 -20.76
C GLU A 172 10.12 0.52 -21.13
N ASN A 173 9.86 0.19 -22.40
CA ASN A 173 9.83 -1.19 -22.90
C ASN A 173 8.98 -2.14 -22.03
N SER A 174 7.79 -1.69 -21.65
CA SER A 174 6.83 -2.41 -20.80
C SER A 174 7.35 -2.73 -19.38
N LYS A 175 8.45 -2.12 -18.94
CA LYS A 175 9.00 -2.27 -17.60
C LYS A 175 8.87 -0.98 -16.80
N HIS A 176 8.70 -1.13 -15.49
CA HIS A 176 8.64 -0.02 -14.54
C HIS A 176 9.99 0.10 -13.80
N TYR A 177 10.75 1.15 -14.11
CA TYR A 177 12.07 1.42 -13.53
C TYR A 177 11.95 2.28 -12.27
N VAL A 178 12.65 1.85 -11.21
CA VAL A 178 12.64 2.53 -9.90
C VAL A 178 14.07 2.84 -9.48
N PRO A 179 14.59 4.05 -9.80
CA PRO A 179 15.93 4.48 -9.41
C PRO A 179 16.09 4.58 -7.89
N LYS A 180 17.24 4.14 -7.39
CA LYS A 180 17.59 4.19 -5.97
C LYS A 180 18.92 4.92 -5.77
N ARG A 181 18.96 5.80 -4.77
CA ARG A 181 20.20 6.43 -4.32
C ARG A 181 21.18 5.38 -3.83
N SER A 182 22.46 5.65 -4.01
CA SER A 182 23.55 4.81 -3.48
C SER A 182 23.56 4.82 -1.95
N ILE A 183 24.22 3.83 -1.35
CA ILE A 183 24.41 3.79 0.10
C ILE A 183 25.14 5.02 0.62
N ASN A 184 26.10 5.54 -0.14
CA ASN A 184 26.89 6.71 0.25
C ASN A 184 26.05 8.00 0.29
N GLU A 185 25.02 8.12 -0.56
CA GLU A 185 24.10 9.27 -0.55
C GLU A 185 23.11 9.26 0.60
N ILE A 186 22.76 8.09 1.13
CA ILE A 186 21.77 7.96 2.21
C ILE A 186 22.40 7.79 3.59
N THR A 187 23.72 7.68 3.67
CA THR A 187 24.46 7.56 4.93
C THR A 187 25.08 8.90 5.26
N VAL A 188 24.80 9.41 6.45
CA VAL A 188 25.37 10.64 6.99
C VAL A 188 26.34 10.27 8.12
N LYS A 189 27.55 10.83 8.09
CA LYS A 189 28.57 10.63 9.14
C LYS A 189 28.24 11.49 10.36
#